data_9211a924e6d9c219565ede50d9d5dfae
#
_entry.id   9211a924e6d9c219565ede50d9d5dfae
#
_cell.length_a   1.000
_cell.length_b   1.000
_cell.length_c   1.000
_cell.angle_alpha   90.00
_cell.angle_beta   90.00
_cell.angle_gamma   90.00
#
_symmetry.space_group_name_H-M   'P 1'
#
loop_
_entity.id
_entity.type
_entity.pdbx_description
1 polymer ?
#
loop_
_entity_poly.entity_id
_entity_poly.type
_entity_poly.pdbx_seq_one_letter_code
_entity_poly.pdbx_strand_id
1 'polypeptide(L)'
;MLKQFIRRVHKSSFFTPSPRIVICVPCGSTQVERRAIRESAFGAGARRVELIEEPMAAAIGADLPVEDATGSMVVDIGGGTTEVGVISLGGAVYSGSVRVGGDKFDDAIINYIRRNYGMLIGETTAEQIKKEIGSAFPGSEVRELEVNGRNLAEGVPRSFTISSNEILEALTDPLNSIVSAVKTALEQTPPELGADIAGKGMVLTGGGALLRDLDRLLMEETGLPVVIADDPLTCVVRGSGKALESMDKYTNIFTSD
;
A
#
# COMPACT_ATOMS: atom_id res chain seq x y z
N MET A 1 -6.29 -3.00 -21.17
CA MET A 1 -6.64 -3.63 -19.88
C MET A 1 -8.03 -3.21 -19.41
N LEU A 2 -8.32 -1.92 -19.12
CA LEU A 2 -9.64 -1.40 -18.65
C LEU A 2 -10.84 -1.90 -19.48
N LYS A 3 -10.76 -1.83 -20.81
CA LYS A 3 -11.83 -2.32 -21.71
C LYS A 3 -12.16 -3.80 -21.51
N GLN A 4 -11.18 -4.64 -21.17
CA GLN A 4 -11.40 -6.07 -20.90
C GLN A 4 -12.08 -6.26 -19.53
N PHE A 5 -11.70 -5.47 -18.51
CA PHE A 5 -12.36 -5.52 -17.20
C PHE A 5 -13.81 -5.08 -17.29
N ILE A 6 -14.10 -3.96 -17.96
CA ILE A 6 -15.48 -3.47 -18.18
C ILE A 6 -16.32 -4.56 -18.87
N ARG A 7 -15.78 -5.23 -19.89
CA ARG A 7 -16.47 -6.33 -20.57
C ARG A 7 -16.69 -7.56 -19.68
N ARG A 8 -15.76 -7.87 -18.78
CA ARG A 8 -15.92 -9.02 -17.86
C ARG A 8 -17.00 -8.78 -16.81
N VAL A 9 -17.10 -7.57 -16.30
CA VAL A 9 -18.12 -7.18 -15.31
C VAL A 9 -19.52 -7.18 -15.94
N HIS A 10 -19.64 -6.72 -17.19
CA HIS A 10 -20.90 -6.62 -17.91
C HIS A 10 -21.12 -7.81 -18.87
N LYS A 11 -21.00 -9.05 -18.37
CA LYS A 11 -21.28 -10.26 -19.16
C LYS A 11 -22.70 -10.24 -19.68
N SER A 12 -22.86 -10.32 -21.01
CA SER A 12 -24.09 -10.59 -21.77
C SER A 12 -25.22 -9.55 -21.66
N SER A 13 -24.96 -8.30 -22.02
CA SER A 13 -26.05 -7.41 -22.44
C SER A 13 -25.94 -7.15 -23.94
N PHE A 14 -27.05 -7.21 -24.65
CA PHE A 14 -27.20 -6.77 -26.05
C PHE A 14 -26.81 -5.29 -26.21
N PHE A 15 -26.90 -4.53 -25.11
CA PHE A 15 -26.41 -3.16 -24.96
C PHE A 15 -25.23 -3.15 -23.99
N THR A 16 -24.05 -2.73 -24.45
CA THR A 16 -22.90 -2.45 -23.57
C THR A 16 -23.20 -1.17 -22.79
N PRO A 17 -23.48 -1.23 -21.48
CA PRO A 17 -23.72 -0.01 -20.71
C PRO A 17 -22.41 0.78 -20.61
N SER A 18 -22.53 2.10 -20.68
CA SER A 18 -21.41 3.01 -20.38
C SER A 18 -21.36 3.22 -18.86
N PRO A 19 -20.44 2.58 -18.12
CA PRO A 19 -20.44 2.64 -16.66
C PRO A 19 -19.90 3.97 -16.13
N ARG A 20 -20.28 4.30 -14.90
CA ARG A 20 -19.48 5.19 -14.05
C ARG A 20 -18.32 4.40 -13.49
N ILE A 21 -17.15 5.02 -13.41
CA ILE A 21 -15.92 4.37 -12.91
C ILE A 21 -15.28 5.30 -11.90
N VAL A 22 -14.90 4.76 -10.74
CA VAL A 22 -13.97 5.37 -9.79
C VAL A 22 -12.63 4.68 -9.98
N ILE A 23 -11.57 5.47 -10.07
CA ILE A 23 -10.20 4.97 -10.22
C ILE A 23 -9.36 5.58 -9.12
N CYS A 24 -8.66 4.73 -8.36
CA CYS A 24 -7.67 5.16 -7.40
C CYS A 24 -6.41 5.62 -8.10
N VAL A 25 -5.83 6.68 -7.59
CA VAL A 25 -4.57 7.23 -8.06
C VAL A 25 -3.66 7.53 -6.86
N PRO A 26 -2.34 7.32 -6.98
CA PRO A 26 -1.40 7.76 -5.96
C PRO A 26 -1.53 9.27 -5.71
N CYS A 27 -1.39 9.70 -4.46
CA CYS A 27 -1.49 11.13 -4.12
C CYS A 27 -0.45 11.98 -4.84
N GLY A 28 0.73 11.43 -5.13
CA GLY A 28 1.80 12.06 -5.90
C GLY A 28 1.60 12.08 -7.42
N SER A 29 0.43 11.65 -7.95
CA SER A 29 0.15 11.65 -9.39
C SER A 29 0.09 13.07 -9.94
N THR A 30 0.80 13.30 -11.05
CA THR A 30 0.77 14.57 -11.79
C THR A 30 -0.58 14.77 -12.49
N GLN A 31 -0.94 16.00 -12.82
CA GLN A 31 -2.14 16.32 -13.58
C GLN A 31 -2.14 15.62 -14.97
N VAL A 32 -0.96 15.49 -15.59
CA VAL A 32 -0.82 14.79 -16.89
C VAL A 32 -1.17 13.31 -16.74
N GLU A 33 -0.69 12.65 -15.68
CA GLU A 33 -1.01 11.25 -15.38
C GLU A 33 -2.49 11.07 -15.07
N ARG A 34 -3.06 11.93 -14.22
CA ARG A 34 -4.50 11.92 -13.88
C ARG A 34 -5.37 12.08 -15.13
N ARG A 35 -5.01 13.01 -16.02
CA ARG A 35 -5.69 13.21 -17.30
C ARG A 35 -5.57 11.99 -18.21
N ALA A 36 -4.39 11.41 -18.35
CA ALA A 36 -4.17 10.21 -19.15
C ALA A 36 -4.99 9.01 -18.66
N ILE A 37 -5.13 8.86 -17.33
CA ILE A 37 -5.96 7.83 -16.70
C ILE A 37 -7.43 8.05 -17.07
N ARG A 38 -7.95 9.28 -16.94
CA ARG A 38 -9.33 9.62 -17.32
C ARG A 38 -9.59 9.36 -18.80
N GLU A 39 -8.72 9.85 -19.69
CA GLU A 39 -8.84 9.64 -21.14
C GLU A 39 -8.82 8.15 -21.49
N SER A 40 -7.97 7.37 -20.84
CA SER A 40 -7.92 5.91 -21.02
C SER A 40 -9.23 5.22 -20.60
N ALA A 41 -9.85 5.68 -19.51
CA ALA A 41 -11.12 5.15 -19.05
C ALA A 41 -12.28 5.54 -19.96
N PHE A 42 -12.35 6.78 -20.44
CA PHE A 42 -13.31 7.21 -21.47
C PHE A 42 -13.13 6.43 -22.76
N GLY A 43 -11.89 6.26 -23.23
CA GLY A 43 -11.55 5.43 -24.40
C GLY A 43 -11.92 3.94 -24.23
N ALA A 44 -12.04 3.47 -22.98
CA ALA A 44 -12.51 2.13 -22.66
C ALA A 44 -14.06 2.01 -22.64
N GLY A 45 -14.79 3.15 -22.70
CA GLY A 45 -16.25 3.19 -22.77
C GLY A 45 -16.93 3.70 -21.49
N ALA A 46 -16.19 4.28 -20.56
CA ALA A 46 -16.76 4.90 -19.37
C ALA A 46 -17.63 6.13 -19.76
N ARG A 47 -18.77 6.30 -19.06
CA ARG A 47 -19.63 7.50 -19.19
C ARG A 47 -19.14 8.64 -18.29
N ARG A 48 -18.68 8.29 -17.10
CA ARG A 48 -18.17 9.21 -16.10
C ARG A 48 -16.99 8.56 -15.38
N VAL A 49 -15.96 9.34 -15.14
CA VAL A 49 -14.74 8.89 -14.46
C VAL A 49 -14.44 9.86 -13.33
N GLU A 50 -14.41 9.33 -12.12
CA GLU A 50 -13.97 10.04 -10.92
C GLU A 50 -12.64 9.45 -10.47
N LEU A 51 -11.76 10.33 -10.01
CA LEU A 51 -10.49 9.92 -9.41
C LEU A 51 -10.55 10.13 -7.90
N ILE A 52 -10.05 9.17 -7.15
CA ILE A 52 -9.91 9.23 -5.70
C ILE A 52 -8.46 8.91 -5.36
N GLU A 53 -7.89 9.63 -4.39
CA GLU A 53 -6.54 9.33 -3.93
C GLU A 53 -6.51 8.03 -3.13
N GLU A 54 -5.44 7.24 -3.30
CA GLU A 54 -5.28 5.94 -2.64
C GLU A 54 -5.45 6.02 -1.11
N PRO A 55 -4.85 6.99 -0.37
CA PRO A 55 -5.04 7.08 1.07
C PRO A 55 -6.50 7.33 1.47
N MET A 56 -7.23 8.15 0.72
CA MET A 56 -8.65 8.41 0.96
C MET A 56 -9.48 7.15 0.75
N ALA A 57 -9.25 6.45 -0.36
CA ALA A 57 -9.93 5.19 -0.64
C ALA A 57 -9.59 4.12 0.43
N ALA A 58 -8.31 4.01 0.83
CA ALA A 58 -7.88 3.10 1.87
C ALA A 58 -8.58 3.36 3.20
N ALA A 59 -8.68 4.63 3.61
CA ALA A 59 -9.35 5.05 4.84
C ALA A 59 -10.85 4.72 4.83
N ILE A 60 -11.56 5.02 3.72
CA ILE A 60 -12.97 4.64 3.55
C ILE A 60 -13.14 3.11 3.59
N GLY A 61 -12.23 2.38 2.96
CA GLY A 61 -12.25 0.92 2.94
C GLY A 61 -11.96 0.28 4.28
N ALA A 62 -11.16 0.94 5.12
CA ALA A 62 -10.88 0.55 6.50
C ALA A 62 -11.92 1.07 7.52
N ASP A 63 -13.03 1.64 7.04
CA ASP A 63 -14.13 2.16 7.87
C ASP A 63 -13.71 3.29 8.81
N LEU A 64 -12.67 4.06 8.46
CA LEU A 64 -12.29 5.25 9.22
C LEU A 64 -13.35 6.36 9.07
N PRO A 65 -13.58 7.16 10.12
CA PRO A 65 -14.57 8.23 10.11
C PRO A 65 -14.04 9.46 9.33
N VAL A 66 -13.90 9.33 8.01
CA VAL A 66 -13.26 10.33 7.15
C VAL A 66 -14.00 11.65 7.07
N GLU A 67 -15.31 11.67 7.35
CA GLU A 67 -16.16 12.87 7.31
C GLU A 67 -16.17 13.66 8.62
N ASP A 68 -15.71 13.05 9.71
CA ASP A 68 -15.67 13.68 11.01
C ASP A 68 -14.61 14.79 11.07
N ALA A 69 -14.81 15.74 11.99
CA ALA A 69 -13.82 16.80 12.24
C ALA A 69 -12.56 16.30 12.97
N THR A 70 -12.50 15.00 13.29
CA THR A 70 -11.35 14.39 13.96
C THR A 70 -10.32 13.88 12.95
N GLY A 71 -9.03 13.92 13.34
CA GLY A 71 -7.94 13.39 12.54
C GLY A 71 -7.98 11.86 12.45
N SER A 72 -7.92 11.33 11.23
CA SER A 72 -7.72 9.91 10.94
C SER A 72 -6.45 9.73 10.12
N MET A 73 -5.57 8.81 10.54
CA MET A 73 -4.32 8.53 9.83
C MET A 73 -4.33 7.12 9.23
N VAL A 74 -4.01 7.04 7.96
CA VAL A 74 -3.89 5.77 7.22
C VAL A 74 -2.51 5.68 6.56
N VAL A 75 -1.94 4.48 6.56
CA VAL A 75 -0.69 4.15 5.88
C VAL A 75 -0.98 2.96 4.97
N ASP A 76 -1.07 3.21 3.68
CA ASP A 76 -1.34 2.19 2.66
C ASP A 76 -0.04 1.72 2.03
N ILE A 77 0.35 0.48 2.28
CA ILE A 77 1.61 -0.11 1.82
C ILE A 77 1.30 -1.07 0.69
N GLY A 78 1.37 -0.57 -0.53
CA GLY A 78 1.13 -1.31 -1.75
C GLY A 78 2.32 -2.15 -2.23
N GLY A 79 2.28 -2.58 -3.49
CA GLY A 79 3.42 -3.26 -4.13
C GLY A 79 4.55 -2.27 -4.46
N GLY A 80 4.23 -1.15 -5.12
CA GLY A 80 5.22 -0.18 -5.61
C GLY A 80 5.41 1.05 -4.74
N THR A 81 4.39 1.44 -3.97
CA THR A 81 4.37 2.68 -3.18
C THR A 81 3.85 2.44 -1.78
N THR A 82 4.21 3.36 -0.87
CA THR A 82 3.55 3.56 0.41
C THR A 82 2.95 4.96 0.41
N GLU A 83 1.65 5.02 0.62
CA GLU A 83 0.88 6.26 0.70
C GLU A 83 0.52 6.54 2.17
N VAL A 84 0.78 7.74 2.63
CA VAL A 84 0.42 8.18 3.99
C VAL A 84 -0.58 9.31 3.89
N GLY A 85 -1.75 9.16 4.52
CA GLY A 85 -2.79 10.16 4.53
C GLY A 85 -3.23 10.53 5.95
N VAL A 86 -3.41 11.83 6.19
CA VAL A 86 -4.13 12.37 7.34
C VAL A 86 -5.40 13.03 6.82
N ILE A 87 -6.54 12.57 7.28
CA ILE A 87 -7.86 12.88 6.73
C ILE A 87 -8.73 13.48 7.83
N SER A 88 -9.47 14.53 7.49
CA SER A 88 -10.49 15.15 8.35
C SER A 88 -11.51 15.88 7.49
N LEU A 89 -12.78 15.90 7.89
CA LEU A 89 -13.87 16.62 7.21
C LEU A 89 -14.00 16.28 5.71
N GLY A 90 -13.78 15.01 5.34
CA GLY A 90 -13.87 14.55 3.95
C GLY A 90 -12.72 15.01 3.05
N GLY A 91 -11.66 15.60 3.60
CA GLY A 91 -10.49 16.07 2.88
C GLY A 91 -9.17 15.50 3.40
N ALA A 92 -8.17 15.40 2.53
CA ALA A 92 -6.82 15.10 2.93
C ALA A 92 -6.16 16.37 3.47
N VAL A 93 -5.81 16.37 4.75
CA VAL A 93 -5.05 17.45 5.38
C VAL A 93 -3.56 17.32 5.06
N TYR A 94 -3.11 16.06 4.99
CA TYR A 94 -1.79 15.69 4.51
C TYR A 94 -1.90 14.47 3.62
N SER A 95 -1.15 14.44 2.54
CA SER A 95 -0.93 13.27 1.71
C SER A 95 0.53 13.20 1.29
N GLY A 96 1.15 12.06 1.49
CA GLY A 96 2.54 11.80 1.10
C GLY A 96 2.69 10.43 0.46
N SER A 97 3.60 10.32 -0.51
CA SER A 97 3.89 9.09 -1.25
C SER A 97 5.39 8.84 -1.29
N VAL A 98 5.78 7.60 -1.02
CA VAL A 98 7.16 7.14 -1.24
C VAL A 98 7.15 5.91 -2.14
N ARG A 99 8.13 5.80 -3.04
CA ARG A 99 8.26 4.67 -3.99
C ARG A 99 8.93 3.47 -3.33
N VAL A 100 8.38 3.05 -2.21
CA VAL A 100 8.78 1.88 -1.44
C VAL A 100 7.52 1.10 -1.08
N GLY A 101 7.52 -0.19 -1.34
CA GLY A 101 6.44 -1.13 -1.07
C GLY A 101 6.93 -2.56 -1.19
N GLY A 102 6.03 -3.50 -1.39
CA GLY A 102 6.32 -4.93 -1.44
C GLY A 102 7.40 -5.32 -2.45
N ASP A 103 7.43 -4.66 -3.62
CA ASP A 103 8.41 -4.93 -4.68
C ASP A 103 9.83 -4.52 -4.23
N LYS A 104 9.95 -3.43 -3.45
CA LYS A 104 11.23 -3.01 -2.89
C LYS A 104 11.72 -3.95 -1.79
N PHE A 105 10.80 -4.57 -1.06
CA PHE A 105 11.17 -5.63 -0.12
C PHE A 105 11.72 -6.84 -0.88
N ASP A 106 11.09 -7.25 -1.97
CA ASP A 106 11.56 -8.37 -2.79
C ASP A 106 12.93 -8.07 -3.43
N ASP A 107 13.11 -6.87 -4.00
CA ASP A 107 14.41 -6.39 -4.50
C ASP A 107 15.51 -6.45 -3.44
N ALA A 108 15.21 -6.01 -2.22
CA ALA A 108 16.15 -6.01 -1.10
C ALA A 108 16.57 -7.43 -0.69
N ILE A 109 15.62 -8.36 -0.64
CA ILE A 109 15.87 -9.79 -0.36
C ILE A 109 16.73 -10.42 -1.46
N ILE A 110 16.40 -10.20 -2.75
CA ILE A 110 17.19 -10.69 -3.89
C ILE A 110 18.64 -10.18 -3.79
N ASN A 111 18.80 -8.89 -3.53
CA ASN A 111 20.13 -8.27 -3.43
C ASN A 111 20.92 -8.76 -2.21
N TYR A 112 20.25 -9.00 -1.08
CA TYR A 112 20.89 -9.56 0.12
C TYR A 112 21.41 -10.98 -0.15
N ILE A 113 20.56 -11.84 -0.71
CA ILE A 113 20.92 -13.23 -1.02
C ILE A 113 22.05 -13.28 -2.05
N ARG A 114 21.98 -12.41 -3.07
CA ARG A 114 23.03 -12.32 -4.07
C ARG A 114 24.39 -11.95 -3.46
N ARG A 115 24.41 -10.98 -2.53
CA ARG A 115 25.65 -10.49 -1.92
C ARG A 115 26.23 -11.45 -0.88
N ASN A 116 25.39 -12.00 -0.02
CA ASN A 116 25.84 -12.76 1.13
C ASN A 116 25.98 -14.28 0.86
N TYR A 117 25.17 -14.80 -0.05
CA TYR A 117 25.17 -16.23 -0.41
C TYR A 117 25.77 -16.54 -1.78
N GLY A 118 26.01 -15.52 -2.61
CA GLY A 118 26.42 -15.73 -4.00
C GLY A 118 25.36 -16.48 -4.82
N MET A 119 24.09 -16.37 -4.42
CA MET A 119 22.97 -17.08 -5.03
C MET A 119 22.06 -16.11 -5.78
N LEU A 120 21.48 -16.55 -6.88
CA LEU A 120 20.47 -15.81 -7.63
C LEU A 120 19.12 -16.49 -7.46
N ILE A 121 18.14 -15.72 -6.99
CA ILE A 121 16.73 -16.09 -6.90
C ILE A 121 15.88 -15.13 -7.74
N GLY A 122 14.65 -15.55 -8.09
CA GLY A 122 13.67 -14.69 -8.77
C GLY A 122 12.73 -13.98 -7.81
N GLU A 123 11.96 -13.01 -8.34
CA GLU A 123 10.98 -12.22 -7.59
C GLU A 123 9.96 -13.09 -6.84
N THR A 124 9.43 -14.14 -7.49
CA THR A 124 8.48 -15.07 -6.86
C THR A 124 9.06 -15.75 -5.63
N THR A 125 10.33 -16.15 -5.69
CA THR A 125 11.02 -16.77 -4.54
C THR A 125 11.25 -15.75 -3.42
N ALA A 126 11.62 -14.52 -3.77
CA ALA A 126 11.80 -13.45 -2.79
C ALA A 126 10.47 -13.10 -2.08
N GLU A 127 9.39 -12.99 -2.84
CA GLU A 127 8.05 -12.78 -2.28
C GLU A 127 7.63 -13.92 -1.34
N GLN A 128 7.92 -15.17 -1.70
CA GLN A 128 7.67 -16.32 -0.84
C GLN A 128 8.46 -16.21 0.47
N ILE A 129 9.76 -15.94 0.41
CA ILE A 129 10.61 -15.75 1.60
C ILE A 129 10.04 -14.64 2.49
N LYS A 130 9.70 -13.49 1.90
CA LYS A 130 9.08 -12.35 2.61
C LYS A 130 7.82 -12.76 3.37
N LYS A 131 6.92 -13.50 2.72
CA LYS A 131 5.64 -13.94 3.30
C LYS A 131 5.79 -14.98 4.39
N GLU A 132 6.73 -15.94 4.23
CA GLU A 132 6.88 -17.06 5.15
C GLU A 132 7.70 -16.70 6.40
N ILE A 133 8.82 -16.00 6.22
CA ILE A 133 9.75 -15.73 7.30
C ILE A 133 10.08 -14.25 7.51
N GLY A 134 9.62 -13.34 6.61
CA GLY A 134 9.89 -11.91 6.76
C GLY A 134 9.38 -11.36 8.08
N SER A 135 10.13 -10.42 8.66
CA SER A 135 9.77 -9.68 9.86
C SER A 135 10.33 -8.28 9.78
N ALA A 136 9.58 -7.31 10.32
CA ALA A 136 10.00 -5.91 10.36
C ALA A 136 10.63 -5.51 11.70
N PHE A 137 10.63 -6.37 12.72
CA PHE A 137 11.04 -6.00 14.07
C PHE A 137 12.04 -7.00 14.67
N PRO A 138 13.10 -6.53 15.35
CA PRO A 138 14.05 -7.39 16.02
C PRO A 138 13.42 -8.07 17.25
N GLY A 139 13.91 -9.27 17.58
CA GLY A 139 13.42 -10.05 18.73
C GLY A 139 12.12 -10.82 18.48
N SER A 140 11.61 -10.84 17.26
CA SER A 140 10.57 -11.77 16.84
C SER A 140 11.09 -13.21 16.81
N GLU A 141 10.20 -14.18 16.91
CA GLU A 141 10.55 -15.59 16.77
C GLU A 141 11.36 -15.83 15.49
N VAL A 142 12.54 -16.40 15.65
CA VAL A 142 13.42 -16.71 14.51
C VAL A 142 12.83 -17.88 13.73
N ARG A 143 12.63 -17.66 12.42
CA ARG A 143 12.18 -18.66 11.47
C ARG A 143 13.26 -18.88 10.43
N GLU A 144 13.38 -20.11 9.96
CA GLU A 144 14.31 -20.50 8.91
C GLU A 144 13.54 -21.10 7.74
N LEU A 145 14.08 -20.92 6.54
CA LEU A 145 13.52 -21.44 5.30
C LEU A 145 14.64 -21.97 4.42
N GLU A 146 14.47 -23.21 3.93
CA GLU A 146 15.33 -23.77 2.88
C GLU A 146 14.87 -23.25 1.53
N VAL A 147 15.77 -22.65 0.78
CA VAL A 147 15.52 -21.99 -0.50
C VAL A 147 16.44 -22.55 -1.57
N ASN A 148 15.90 -22.70 -2.78
CA ASN A 148 16.68 -23.06 -3.96
C ASN A 148 17.00 -21.82 -4.79
N GLY A 149 18.26 -21.68 -5.17
CA GLY A 149 18.73 -20.61 -6.06
C GLY A 149 19.82 -21.13 -7.00
N ARG A 150 20.20 -20.32 -7.97
CA ARG A 150 21.35 -20.60 -8.84
C ARG A 150 22.62 -20.05 -8.21
N ASN A 151 23.58 -20.94 -7.91
CA ASN A 151 24.90 -20.53 -7.48
C ASN A 151 25.61 -19.77 -8.60
N LEU A 152 26.07 -18.56 -8.32
CA LEU A 152 26.67 -17.67 -9.33
C LEU A 152 28.07 -18.11 -9.76
N ALA A 153 28.82 -18.77 -8.88
CA ALA A 153 30.15 -19.26 -9.20
C ALA A 153 30.12 -20.54 -10.03
N GLU A 154 29.20 -21.46 -9.70
CA GLU A 154 29.13 -22.78 -10.33
C GLU A 154 28.13 -22.81 -11.49
N GLY A 155 27.18 -21.85 -11.55
CA GLY A 155 26.13 -21.80 -12.57
C GLY A 155 24.99 -22.82 -12.39
N VAL A 156 25.02 -23.64 -11.32
CA VAL A 156 24.06 -24.72 -11.08
C VAL A 156 23.12 -24.40 -9.92
N PRO A 157 21.92 -25.03 -9.87
CA PRO A 157 21.02 -24.89 -8.72
C PRO A 157 21.65 -25.48 -7.44
N ARG A 158 21.45 -24.77 -6.31
CA ARG A 158 21.85 -25.20 -4.97
C ARG A 158 20.79 -24.76 -3.96
N SER A 159 20.63 -25.56 -2.89
CA SER A 159 19.85 -25.19 -1.71
C SER A 159 20.71 -24.43 -0.71
N PHE A 160 20.09 -23.52 0.04
CA PHE A 160 20.69 -22.85 1.19
C PHE A 160 19.56 -22.52 2.18
N THR A 161 19.91 -22.34 3.46
CA THR A 161 18.97 -21.94 4.51
C THR A 161 19.17 -20.46 4.80
N ILE A 162 18.07 -19.72 4.96
CA ILE A 162 18.05 -18.31 5.32
C ILE A 162 17.11 -18.10 6.51
N SER A 163 17.46 -17.19 7.39
CA SER A 163 16.73 -16.89 8.61
C SER A 163 15.94 -15.57 8.52
N SER A 164 14.92 -15.44 9.37
CA SER A 164 14.13 -14.19 9.47
C SER A 164 14.98 -13.00 9.96
N ASN A 165 16.05 -13.23 10.71
CA ASN A 165 16.97 -12.15 11.12
C ASN A 165 17.73 -11.57 9.94
N GLU A 166 18.15 -12.42 9.00
CA GLU A 166 18.82 -11.99 7.78
C GLU A 166 17.86 -11.25 6.84
N ILE A 167 16.58 -11.67 6.81
CA ILE A 167 15.55 -10.93 6.07
C ILE A 167 15.30 -9.56 6.71
N LEU A 168 15.23 -9.46 8.02
CA LEU A 168 15.13 -8.17 8.72
C LEU A 168 16.29 -7.24 8.34
N GLU A 169 17.54 -7.76 8.33
CA GLU A 169 18.71 -7.00 7.90
C GLU A 169 18.54 -6.51 6.45
N ALA A 170 18.09 -7.39 5.55
CA ALA A 170 17.83 -7.03 4.16
C ALA A 170 16.78 -5.92 4.01
N LEU A 171 15.73 -5.93 4.85
CA LEU A 171 14.62 -5.00 4.80
C LEU A 171 14.86 -3.67 5.52
N THR A 172 15.99 -3.48 6.18
CA THR A 172 16.27 -2.30 7.01
C THR A 172 16.07 -0.98 6.24
N ASP A 173 16.64 -0.85 5.05
CA ASP A 173 16.58 0.39 4.27
C ASP A 173 15.14 0.72 3.78
N PRO A 174 14.40 -0.21 3.16
CA PRO A 174 13.03 0.07 2.77
C PRO A 174 12.11 0.31 3.97
N LEU A 175 12.28 -0.37 5.09
CA LEU A 175 11.50 -0.12 6.32
C LEU A 175 11.77 1.28 6.87
N ASN A 176 13.04 1.70 6.95
CA ASN A 176 13.41 3.06 7.38
C ASN A 176 12.78 4.14 6.49
N SER A 177 12.64 3.87 5.19
CA SER A 177 11.97 4.80 4.26
C SER A 177 10.49 4.96 4.59
N ILE A 178 9.81 3.87 4.95
CA ILE A 178 8.39 3.92 5.39
C ILE A 178 8.27 4.65 6.71
N VAL A 179 9.10 4.33 7.70
CA VAL A 179 9.13 5.01 9.02
C VAL A 179 9.32 6.53 8.84
N SER A 180 10.26 6.93 7.97
CA SER A 180 10.53 8.33 7.69
C SER A 180 9.32 9.04 7.06
N ALA A 181 8.60 8.37 6.14
CA ALA A 181 7.39 8.92 5.54
C ALA A 181 6.27 9.13 6.57
N VAL A 182 6.10 8.17 7.48
CA VAL A 182 5.12 8.27 8.57
C VAL A 182 5.48 9.42 9.53
N LYS A 183 6.76 9.54 9.94
CA LYS A 183 7.23 10.64 10.79
C LYS A 183 7.03 12.01 10.12
N THR A 184 7.35 12.12 8.85
CA THR A 184 7.12 13.36 8.07
C THR A 184 5.63 13.73 8.05
N ALA A 185 4.74 12.75 7.89
CA ALA A 185 3.30 13.01 7.92
C ALA A 185 2.84 13.56 9.28
N LEU A 186 3.34 12.98 10.37
CA LEU A 186 3.04 13.44 11.73
C LEU A 186 3.56 14.86 11.99
N GLU A 187 4.77 15.19 11.53
CA GLU A 187 5.37 16.51 11.64
C GLU A 187 4.60 17.57 10.87
N GLN A 188 4.00 17.21 9.73
CA GLN A 188 3.21 18.13 8.89
C GLN A 188 1.73 18.22 9.30
N THR A 189 1.32 17.38 10.25
CA THR A 189 -0.07 17.35 10.74
C THR A 189 -0.32 18.52 11.72
N PRO A 190 -1.43 19.27 11.56
CA PRO A 190 -1.82 20.28 12.52
C PRO A 190 -1.94 19.72 13.94
N PRO A 191 -1.56 20.49 15.00
CA PRO A 191 -1.51 19.98 16.37
C PRO A 191 -2.81 19.37 16.89
N GLU A 192 -3.96 19.93 16.52
CA GLU A 192 -5.29 19.44 16.94
C GLU A 192 -5.56 18.05 16.38
N LEU A 193 -5.28 17.82 15.09
CA LEU A 193 -5.43 16.51 14.46
C LEU A 193 -4.35 15.54 14.93
N GLY A 194 -3.15 16.05 15.22
CA GLY A 194 -2.08 15.25 15.84
C GLY A 194 -2.49 14.68 17.20
N ALA A 195 -3.23 15.47 18.00
CA ALA A 195 -3.76 15.01 19.29
C ALA A 195 -4.81 13.88 19.11
N ASP A 196 -5.66 13.98 18.08
CA ASP A 196 -6.60 12.90 17.74
C ASP A 196 -5.87 11.62 17.35
N ILE A 197 -4.84 11.75 16.51
CA ILE A 197 -4.02 10.61 16.05
C ILE A 197 -3.24 10.01 17.22
N ALA A 198 -2.76 10.82 18.16
CA ALA A 198 -2.11 10.31 19.36
C ALA A 198 -3.02 9.41 20.21
N GLY A 199 -4.32 9.73 20.25
CA GLY A 199 -5.32 8.93 20.96
C GLY A 199 -5.83 7.71 20.17
N LYS A 200 -6.03 7.85 18.86
CA LYS A 200 -6.64 6.81 18.00
C LYS A 200 -5.61 5.92 17.31
N GLY A 201 -4.40 6.44 17.09
CA GLY A 201 -3.36 5.77 16.34
C GLY A 201 -3.50 5.92 14.82
N MET A 202 -2.78 5.06 14.11
CA MET A 202 -2.82 4.94 12.65
C MET A 202 -3.29 3.56 12.21
N VAL A 203 -3.88 3.48 11.03
CA VAL A 203 -4.36 2.23 10.44
C VAL A 203 -3.48 1.87 9.24
N LEU A 204 -2.98 0.63 9.24
CA LEU A 204 -2.20 0.07 8.15
C LEU A 204 -3.11 -0.66 7.16
N THR A 205 -2.92 -0.37 5.88
CA THR A 205 -3.63 -1.01 4.76
C THR A 205 -2.62 -1.47 3.69
N GLY A 206 -3.13 -2.14 2.66
CA GLY A 206 -2.31 -2.68 1.59
C GLY A 206 -1.62 -4.01 1.95
N GLY A 207 -1.05 -4.66 0.94
CA GLY A 207 -0.41 -5.97 1.12
C GLY A 207 0.85 -5.94 1.97
N GLY A 208 1.57 -4.81 1.98
CA GLY A 208 2.77 -4.63 2.80
C GLY A 208 2.48 -4.57 4.30
N ALA A 209 1.25 -4.18 4.70
CA ALA A 209 0.81 -4.20 6.09
C ALA A 209 0.82 -5.61 6.72
N LEU A 210 0.83 -6.65 5.88
CA LEU A 210 0.90 -8.05 6.31
C LEU A 210 2.32 -8.53 6.66
N LEU A 211 3.35 -7.69 6.44
CA LEU A 211 4.70 -8.04 6.90
C LEU A 211 4.71 -8.14 8.42
N ARG A 212 5.16 -9.27 8.92
CA ARG A 212 5.14 -9.58 10.36
C ARG A 212 5.84 -8.50 11.18
N ASP A 213 5.19 -8.07 12.27
CA ASP A 213 5.69 -7.09 13.24
C ASP A 213 5.96 -5.68 12.65
N LEU A 214 5.40 -5.33 11.49
CA LEU A 214 5.51 -3.98 10.93
C LEU A 214 4.73 -2.97 11.79
N ASP A 215 3.61 -3.35 12.35
CA ASP A 215 2.85 -2.59 13.33
C ASP A 215 3.69 -2.29 14.58
N ARG A 216 4.43 -3.28 15.09
CA ARG A 216 5.35 -3.10 16.23
C ARG A 216 6.49 -2.13 15.91
N LEU A 217 7.08 -2.24 14.71
CA LEU A 217 8.13 -1.30 14.28
C LEU A 217 7.58 0.13 14.30
N LEU A 218 6.42 0.36 13.70
CA LEU A 218 5.83 1.70 13.64
C LEU A 218 5.39 2.20 15.02
N MET A 219 4.86 1.34 15.89
CA MET A 219 4.57 1.69 17.29
C MET A 219 5.83 2.11 18.05
N GLU A 220 6.93 1.38 17.93
CA GLU A 220 8.20 1.71 18.60
C GLU A 220 8.77 3.04 18.09
N GLU A 221 8.75 3.25 16.77
CA GLU A 221 9.34 4.41 16.11
C GLU A 221 8.55 5.71 16.26
N THR A 222 7.23 5.61 16.50
CA THR A 222 6.34 6.78 16.57
C THR A 222 5.75 7.00 17.96
N GLY A 223 5.72 6.00 18.81
CA GLY A 223 5.04 6.03 20.09
C GLY A 223 3.51 6.00 19.99
N LEU A 224 2.95 5.74 18.79
CA LEU A 224 1.51 5.77 18.54
C LEU A 224 0.92 4.37 18.45
N PRO A 225 -0.36 4.16 18.80
CA PRO A 225 -1.05 2.92 18.50
C PRO A 225 -1.09 2.66 16.99
N VAL A 226 -0.88 1.42 16.58
CA VAL A 226 -0.92 0.99 15.17
C VAL A 226 -1.83 -0.21 15.05
N VAL A 227 -2.77 -0.15 14.12
CA VAL A 227 -3.76 -1.22 13.88
C VAL A 227 -3.69 -1.62 12.41
N ILE A 228 -3.64 -2.92 12.14
CA ILE A 228 -3.78 -3.46 10.78
C ILE A 228 -5.27 -3.56 10.47
N ALA A 229 -5.69 -3.00 9.33
CA ALA A 229 -7.09 -3.06 8.91
C ALA A 229 -7.54 -4.51 8.63
N ASP A 230 -8.84 -4.77 8.78
CA ASP A 230 -9.44 -6.03 8.35
C ASP A 230 -9.31 -6.16 6.82
N ASP A 231 -8.73 -7.28 6.38
CA ASP A 231 -8.44 -7.56 4.97
C ASP A 231 -7.73 -6.38 4.27
N PRO A 232 -6.50 -6.04 4.70
CA PRO A 232 -5.81 -4.82 4.29
C PRO A 232 -5.55 -4.76 2.77
N LEU A 233 -5.44 -5.91 2.10
CA LEU A 233 -5.27 -6.01 0.65
C LEU A 233 -6.45 -5.43 -0.15
N THR A 234 -7.65 -5.42 0.41
CA THR A 234 -8.86 -4.99 -0.29
C THR A 234 -9.37 -3.61 0.13
N CYS A 235 -8.73 -2.94 1.09
CA CYS A 235 -9.19 -1.65 1.62
C CYS A 235 -9.40 -0.62 0.50
N VAL A 236 -8.42 -0.42 -0.37
CA VAL A 236 -8.51 0.56 -1.48
C VAL A 236 -9.67 0.26 -2.42
N VAL A 237 -9.86 -1.00 -2.82
CA VAL A 237 -10.96 -1.37 -3.73
C VAL A 237 -12.32 -1.31 -3.04
N ARG A 238 -12.41 -1.71 -1.76
CA ARG A 238 -13.65 -1.57 -0.97
C ARG A 238 -14.03 -0.10 -0.79
N GLY A 239 -13.06 0.76 -0.47
CA GLY A 239 -13.28 2.19 -0.33
C GLY A 239 -13.72 2.85 -1.63
N SER A 240 -13.10 2.49 -2.75
CA SER A 240 -13.54 2.94 -4.08
C SER A 240 -14.97 2.51 -4.40
N GLY A 241 -15.36 1.28 -4.02
CA GLY A 241 -16.72 0.76 -4.15
C GLY A 241 -17.71 1.56 -3.30
N LYS A 242 -17.42 1.76 -2.01
CA LYS A 242 -18.25 2.57 -1.10
C LYS A 242 -18.39 4.01 -1.61
N ALA A 243 -17.31 4.61 -2.10
CA ALA A 243 -17.34 5.95 -2.69
C ALA A 243 -18.21 6.03 -3.94
N LEU A 244 -18.16 5.01 -4.80
CA LEU A 244 -19.00 4.91 -6.00
C LEU A 244 -20.50 4.75 -5.66
N GLU A 245 -20.82 3.93 -4.66
CA GLU A 245 -22.19 3.68 -4.21
C GLU A 245 -22.83 4.89 -3.51
N SER A 246 -22.01 5.70 -2.83
CA SER A 246 -22.44 6.83 -2.00
C SER A 246 -21.88 8.17 -2.50
N MET A 247 -21.87 8.39 -3.82
CA MET A 247 -21.29 9.60 -4.43
C MET A 247 -21.91 10.90 -3.93
N ASP A 248 -23.21 10.86 -3.57
CA ASP A 248 -23.91 12.05 -3.03
C ASP A 248 -23.43 12.40 -1.61
N LYS A 249 -22.97 11.39 -0.85
CA LYS A 249 -22.41 11.55 0.47
C LYS A 249 -20.96 12.06 0.40
N TYR A 250 -20.18 11.53 -0.53
CA TYR A 250 -18.74 11.78 -0.67
C TYR A 250 -18.42 12.78 -1.78
N THR A 251 -19.01 13.99 -1.73
CA THR A 251 -18.82 14.98 -2.81
C THR A 251 -17.41 15.58 -2.85
N ASN A 252 -16.73 15.67 -1.72
CA ASN A 252 -15.43 16.36 -1.59
C ASN A 252 -14.21 15.45 -1.69
N ILE A 253 -14.40 14.10 -1.73
CA ILE A 253 -13.28 13.15 -1.73
C ILE A 253 -12.68 12.91 -3.12
N PHE A 254 -13.40 13.28 -4.17
CA PHE A 254 -12.91 13.12 -5.54
C PHE A 254 -12.01 14.27 -5.93
N THR A 255 -10.91 13.96 -6.60
CA THR A 255 -9.98 14.99 -7.06
C THR A 255 -10.61 15.80 -8.19
N SER A 256 -10.76 17.12 -7.97
CA SER A 256 -11.07 18.07 -9.04
C SER A 256 -9.90 18.17 -10.04
N ASP A 257 -10.21 18.58 -11.27
CA ASP A 257 -9.23 18.84 -12.35
C ASP A 257 -8.27 19.96 -11.99
#